data_45e62994aa02b039935d910d9326ab14
#
_entry.id   45e62994aa02b039935d910d9326ab14
#
_cell.length_a   1.000
_cell.length_b   1.000
_cell.length_c   1.000
_cell.angle_alpha   90.00
_cell.angle_beta   90.00
_cell.angle_gamma   90.00
#
_symmetry.space_group_name_H-M   'P 1'
#
loop_
_entity.id
_entity.type
_entity.pdbx_description
1 polymer ?
#
loop_
_entity_poly.entity_id
_entity_poly.type
_entity_poly.pdbx_seq_one_letter_code
_entity_poly.pdbx_strand_id
1 'polypeptide(L)'
;VRSRGLGDVYKRQAIYEGSFENTSHGFRPRRSCQTALTQIQDTFLGTKWFIEGDIKGFFDNIDHNVLIGILEERIADERFIRLIRKFLNAGYIENWKYRHTYSGTPQGGIISPILANIYLDKFDKYMEEYAQSFNKGASRRLDKDYRRIKDRKNKLEKKLKSETDTKVRKDLIDKIKGYYRQMQQMPCVMEMDEEYRRLKYVRYADDFLIGVVGSHEECGQIKANITQ
;
A
#
# COMPACT_ATOMS: atom_id res chain seq x y z
N VAL A 1 -23.28 -29.63 16.38
CA VAL A 1 -21.81 -29.75 16.52
C VAL A 1 -21.23 -28.37 16.29
N ARG A 2 -20.95 -27.63 17.38
CA ARG A 2 -20.26 -26.34 17.29
C ARG A 2 -18.83 -26.61 16.85
N SER A 3 -18.46 -26.08 15.69
CA SER A 3 -17.15 -26.30 15.07
C SER A 3 -16.02 -25.75 15.96
N ARG A 4 -15.26 -26.64 16.55
CA ARG A 4 -14.01 -26.28 17.25
C ARG A 4 -12.97 -25.64 16.29
N GLY A 5 -13.16 -25.79 14.97
CA GLY A 5 -12.27 -25.22 13.94
C GLY A 5 -12.24 -23.69 13.86
N LEU A 6 -13.35 -23.00 14.12
CA LEU A 6 -13.38 -21.53 14.10
C LEU A 6 -12.56 -20.91 15.24
N GLY A 7 -12.50 -21.52 16.42
CA GLY A 7 -11.70 -21.03 17.54
C GLY A 7 -10.19 -21.05 17.26
N ASP A 8 -9.73 -22.02 16.49
CA ASP A 8 -8.30 -22.14 16.13
C ASP A 8 -7.89 -21.13 15.06
N VAL A 9 -8.78 -20.81 14.12
CA VAL A 9 -8.51 -19.76 13.10
C VAL A 9 -8.37 -18.40 13.77
N TYR A 10 -9.26 -18.05 14.72
CA TYR A 10 -9.15 -16.77 15.45
C TYR A 10 -7.90 -16.68 16.32
N LYS A 11 -7.50 -17.76 16.98
CA LYS A 11 -6.27 -17.77 17.79
C LYS A 11 -5.02 -17.59 16.93
N ARG A 12 -4.95 -18.23 15.77
CA ARG A 12 -3.82 -18.13 14.82
C ARG A 12 -3.74 -16.76 14.19
N GLN A 13 -4.89 -16.19 13.82
CA GLN A 13 -4.96 -14.84 13.30
C GLN A 13 -4.44 -13.82 14.32
N ALA A 14 -4.71 -14.02 15.63
CA ALA A 14 -4.20 -13.17 16.69
C ALA A 14 -2.65 -13.18 16.80
N ILE A 15 -2.00 -14.30 16.49
CA ILE A 15 -0.53 -14.42 16.55
C ILE A 15 0.14 -13.59 15.44
N TYR A 16 -0.42 -13.60 14.24
CA TYR A 16 0.18 -12.95 13.07
C TYR A 16 -0.38 -11.57 12.80
N GLU A 17 -1.63 -11.27 13.22
CA GLU A 17 -2.29 -10.00 12.92
C GLU A 17 -1.48 -8.77 13.34
N GLY A 18 -0.80 -8.85 14.49
CA GLY A 18 0.07 -7.78 14.99
C GLY A 18 1.36 -7.57 14.19
N SER A 19 1.71 -8.48 13.29
CA SER A 19 2.93 -8.40 12.47
C SER A 19 2.69 -8.07 11.01
N PHE A 20 1.44 -8.16 10.57
CA PHE A 20 1.10 -7.82 9.19
C PHE A 20 1.18 -6.32 8.96
N GLU A 21 1.73 -5.94 7.82
CA GLU A 21 1.84 -4.54 7.43
C GLU A 21 0.47 -3.86 7.27
N ASN A 22 0.45 -2.55 7.49
CA ASN A 22 -0.76 -1.75 7.37
C ASN A 22 -1.27 -1.63 5.92
N THR A 23 -0.45 -1.98 4.97
CA THR A 23 -0.73 -1.97 3.53
C THR A 23 -1.48 -3.20 3.04
N SER A 24 -1.62 -4.24 3.88
CA SER A 24 -2.34 -5.47 3.59
C SER A 24 -3.77 -5.45 4.13
N HIS A 25 -4.77 -5.70 3.28
CA HIS A 25 -6.20 -5.56 3.63
C HIS A 25 -7.04 -6.82 3.46
N GLY A 26 -6.68 -7.74 2.59
CA GLY A 26 -7.47 -8.94 2.31
C GLY A 26 -7.52 -9.91 3.49
N PHE A 27 -8.68 -10.50 3.76
CA PHE A 27 -8.89 -11.56 4.76
C PHE A 27 -8.42 -11.23 6.18
N ARG A 28 -8.43 -9.95 6.56
CA ARG A 28 -8.02 -9.48 7.89
C ARG A 28 -9.19 -8.91 8.68
N PRO A 29 -9.20 -9.06 10.02
CA PRO A 29 -10.23 -8.46 10.87
C PRO A 29 -10.26 -6.93 10.69
N ARG A 30 -11.47 -6.37 10.62
CA ARG A 30 -11.70 -4.92 10.50
C ARG A 30 -11.11 -4.29 9.24
N ARG A 31 -10.69 -5.09 8.26
CA ARG A 31 -10.22 -4.64 6.95
C ARG A 31 -11.11 -5.17 5.84
N SER A 32 -11.25 -4.41 4.79
CA SER A 32 -12.11 -4.72 3.65
C SER A 32 -11.56 -4.06 2.38
N CYS A 33 -12.16 -4.33 1.23
CA CYS A 33 -11.85 -3.63 -0.01
C CYS A 33 -12.02 -2.11 0.17
N GLN A 34 -13.04 -1.65 0.90
CA GLN A 34 -13.24 -0.22 1.18
C GLN A 34 -12.08 0.39 1.96
N THR A 35 -11.52 -0.32 2.96
CA THR A 35 -10.37 0.20 3.70
C THR A 35 -9.12 0.29 2.82
N ALA A 36 -8.94 -0.63 1.86
CA ALA A 36 -7.87 -0.55 0.87
C ALA A 36 -8.05 0.66 -0.05
N LEU A 37 -9.26 0.85 -0.59
CA LEU A 37 -9.59 2.00 -1.45
C LEU A 37 -9.42 3.34 -0.72
N THR A 38 -9.86 3.43 0.54
CA THR A 38 -9.65 4.62 1.37
C THR A 38 -8.15 4.90 1.55
N GLN A 39 -7.35 3.88 1.84
CA GLN A 39 -5.91 4.05 1.96
C GLN A 39 -5.27 4.51 0.65
N ILE A 40 -5.70 3.98 -0.49
CA ILE A 40 -5.24 4.45 -1.81
C ILE A 40 -5.62 5.91 -2.00
N GLN A 41 -6.87 6.29 -1.75
CA GLN A 41 -7.35 7.67 -1.88
C GLN A 41 -6.53 8.64 -1.03
N ASP A 42 -6.23 8.27 0.21
CA ASP A 42 -5.54 9.14 1.16
C ASP A 42 -4.03 9.22 0.91
N THR A 43 -3.40 8.10 0.50
CA THR A 43 -1.94 8.01 0.47
C THR A 43 -1.33 8.12 -0.92
N PHE A 44 -2.06 7.82 -2.02
CA PHE A 44 -1.53 7.85 -3.38
C PHE A 44 -1.63 9.23 -4.05
N LEU A 45 -1.82 10.28 -3.25
CA LEU A 45 -1.88 11.65 -3.73
C LEU A 45 -0.58 12.03 -4.47
N GLY A 46 -0.74 12.56 -5.68
CA GLY A 46 0.37 13.00 -6.51
C GLY A 46 1.17 11.88 -7.15
N THR A 47 0.71 10.64 -7.10
CA THR A 47 1.26 9.51 -7.86
C THR A 47 1.16 9.77 -9.36
N LYS A 48 2.21 9.43 -10.10
CA LYS A 48 2.29 9.59 -11.56
C LYS A 48 2.08 8.29 -12.31
N TRP A 49 2.61 7.20 -11.76
CA TRP A 49 2.60 5.89 -12.39
C TRP A 49 1.99 4.87 -11.45
N PHE A 50 1.26 3.94 -12.01
CA PHE A 50 0.68 2.82 -11.28
C PHE A 50 1.19 1.51 -11.86
N ILE A 51 1.56 0.58 -10.98
CA ILE A 51 1.84 -0.81 -11.32
C ILE A 51 0.76 -1.62 -10.63
N GLU A 52 -0.10 -2.21 -11.43
CA GLU A 52 -1.09 -3.19 -11.00
C GLU A 52 -0.51 -4.58 -11.17
N GLY A 53 -0.63 -5.41 -10.16
CA GLY A 53 -0.17 -6.80 -10.19
C GLY A 53 -1.17 -7.73 -9.53
N ASP A 54 -1.28 -8.90 -10.12
CA ASP A 54 -2.00 -10.06 -9.65
C ASP A 54 -1.05 -11.25 -9.65
N ILE A 55 -1.04 -12.02 -8.55
CA ILE A 55 -0.20 -13.21 -8.45
C ILE A 55 -0.96 -14.40 -9.04
N LYS A 56 -0.72 -14.66 -10.33
CA LYS A 56 -1.42 -15.70 -11.08
C LYS A 56 -1.40 -17.05 -10.39
N GLY A 57 -2.61 -17.54 -10.09
CA GLY A 57 -2.78 -18.86 -9.47
C GLY A 57 -2.13 -18.97 -8.10
N PHE A 58 -2.10 -17.88 -7.34
CA PHE A 58 -1.40 -17.80 -6.06
C PHE A 58 -1.74 -18.94 -5.13
N PHE A 59 -3.03 -19.21 -4.91
CA PHE A 59 -3.49 -20.27 -4.00
C PHE A 59 -3.07 -21.67 -4.46
N ASP A 60 -2.90 -21.88 -5.76
CA ASP A 60 -2.52 -23.17 -6.33
C ASP A 60 -1.00 -23.38 -6.35
N ASN A 61 -0.23 -22.29 -6.28
CA ASN A 61 1.23 -22.29 -6.42
C ASN A 61 2.01 -22.02 -5.14
N ILE A 62 1.35 -21.89 -3.98
CA ILE A 62 2.06 -21.73 -2.70
C ILE A 62 2.96 -22.94 -2.45
N ASP A 63 4.27 -22.71 -2.32
CA ASP A 63 5.21 -23.78 -1.93
C ASP A 63 5.01 -24.13 -0.45
N HIS A 64 4.68 -25.39 -0.20
CA HIS A 64 4.42 -25.90 1.15
C HIS A 64 5.64 -25.81 2.06
N ASN A 65 6.86 -26.04 1.53
CA ASN A 65 8.07 -26.02 2.34
C ASN A 65 8.43 -24.58 2.74
N VAL A 66 8.30 -23.63 1.81
CA VAL A 66 8.50 -22.22 2.08
C VAL A 66 7.49 -21.73 3.12
N LEU A 67 6.20 -22.05 2.94
CA LEU A 67 5.16 -21.69 3.90
C LEU A 67 5.43 -22.26 5.29
N ILE A 68 5.83 -23.52 5.38
CA ILE A 68 6.15 -24.16 6.64
C ILE A 68 7.37 -23.49 7.29
N GLY A 69 8.42 -23.18 6.53
CA GLY A 69 9.58 -22.45 7.03
C GLY A 69 9.20 -21.08 7.63
N ILE A 70 8.30 -20.35 6.98
CA ILE A 70 7.78 -19.07 7.51
C ILE A 70 7.00 -19.29 8.82
N LEU A 71 6.23 -20.37 8.92
CA LEU A 71 5.51 -20.71 10.15
C LEU A 71 6.45 -21.09 11.29
N GLU A 72 7.50 -21.86 11.02
CA GLU A 72 8.51 -22.29 11.99
C GLU A 72 9.32 -21.14 12.58
N GLU A 73 9.43 -20.00 11.88
CA GLU A 73 10.06 -18.80 12.45
C GLU A 73 9.37 -18.30 13.74
N ARG A 74 8.09 -18.60 13.94
CA ARG A 74 7.29 -18.11 15.08
C ARG A 74 6.64 -19.21 15.90
N ILE A 75 6.50 -20.40 15.35
CA ILE A 75 5.77 -21.51 15.96
C ILE A 75 6.75 -22.67 16.18
N ALA A 76 7.16 -22.85 17.42
CA ALA A 76 8.06 -23.94 17.81
C ALA A 76 7.34 -25.29 18.05
N ASP A 77 6.00 -25.32 18.00
CA ASP A 77 5.22 -26.54 18.23
C ASP A 77 5.23 -27.44 16.99
N GLU A 78 6.10 -28.46 17.01
CA GLU A 78 6.20 -29.44 15.93
C GLU A 78 4.89 -30.22 15.66
N ARG A 79 4.06 -30.44 16.68
CA ARG A 79 2.78 -31.15 16.51
C ARG A 79 1.84 -30.32 15.67
N PHE A 80 1.86 -28.99 15.91
CA PHE A 80 1.10 -28.04 15.13
C PHE A 80 1.61 -27.96 13.69
N ILE A 81 2.90 -27.85 13.47
CA ILE A 81 3.52 -27.82 12.14
C ILE A 81 3.18 -29.09 11.35
N ARG A 82 3.29 -30.27 11.99
CA ARG A 82 2.86 -31.54 11.37
C ARG A 82 1.37 -31.57 11.01
N LEU A 83 0.51 -30.95 11.81
CA LEU A 83 -0.90 -30.84 11.49
C LEU A 83 -1.13 -29.96 10.24
N ILE A 84 -0.46 -28.82 10.14
CA ILE A 84 -0.54 -27.96 8.95
C ILE A 84 -0.05 -28.70 7.70
N ARG A 85 1.09 -29.42 7.78
CA ARG A 85 1.57 -30.25 6.65
C ARG A 85 0.51 -31.28 6.21
N LYS A 86 -0.18 -31.91 7.14
CA LYS A 86 -1.29 -32.83 6.81
C LYS A 86 -2.44 -32.13 6.13
N PHE A 87 -2.81 -30.90 6.56
CA PHE A 87 -3.86 -30.12 5.88
C PHE A 87 -3.47 -29.73 4.45
N LEU A 88 -2.23 -29.30 4.24
CA LEU A 88 -1.73 -28.94 2.93
C LEU A 88 -1.71 -30.13 1.96
N ASN A 89 -1.36 -31.31 2.46
CA ASN A 89 -1.25 -32.54 1.67
C ASN A 89 -2.56 -33.33 1.59
N ALA A 90 -3.63 -32.92 2.31
CA ALA A 90 -4.87 -33.69 2.40
C ALA A 90 -5.62 -33.80 1.06
N GLY A 91 -5.32 -32.94 0.09
CA GLY A 91 -6.06 -32.87 -1.16
C GLY A 91 -7.46 -32.26 -0.98
N TYR A 92 -8.25 -32.29 -2.03
CA TYR A 92 -9.63 -31.81 -2.05
C TYR A 92 -10.50 -32.70 -2.96
N ILE A 93 -11.82 -32.62 -2.74
CA ILE A 93 -12.79 -33.32 -3.57
C ILE A 93 -13.45 -32.28 -4.47
N GLU A 94 -13.31 -32.47 -5.78
CA GLU A 94 -13.94 -31.68 -6.82
C GLU A 94 -14.74 -32.58 -7.76
N ASN A 95 -15.99 -32.29 -8.01
CA ASN A 95 -16.89 -33.10 -8.84
C ASN A 95 -16.90 -34.57 -8.43
N TRP A 96 -16.94 -34.86 -7.11
CA TRP A 96 -16.87 -36.20 -6.54
C TRP A 96 -15.59 -36.99 -6.86
N LYS A 97 -14.53 -36.32 -7.32
CA LYS A 97 -13.21 -36.90 -7.56
C LYS A 97 -12.21 -36.32 -6.58
N TYR A 98 -11.41 -37.18 -5.98
CA TYR A 98 -10.32 -36.77 -5.12
C TYR A 98 -9.16 -36.25 -5.95
N ARG A 99 -8.62 -35.10 -5.56
CA ARG A 99 -7.45 -34.44 -6.14
C ARG A 99 -6.35 -34.32 -5.10
N HIS A 100 -5.16 -34.74 -5.42
CA HIS A 100 -3.98 -34.51 -4.58
C HIS A 100 -3.52 -33.06 -4.71
N THR A 101 -3.12 -32.47 -3.58
CA THR A 101 -2.47 -31.15 -3.54
C THR A 101 -0.96 -31.38 -3.40
N TYR A 102 -0.19 -31.09 -4.45
CA TYR A 102 1.27 -31.11 -4.42
C TYR A 102 1.85 -29.75 -4.08
N SER A 103 1.12 -28.66 -4.35
CA SER A 103 1.39 -27.27 -4.06
C SER A 103 0.07 -26.57 -3.75
N GLY A 104 0.16 -25.38 -3.16
CA GLY A 104 -1.01 -24.54 -2.94
C GLY A 104 -1.84 -24.89 -1.71
N THR A 105 -2.89 -24.14 -1.55
CA THR A 105 -3.92 -24.35 -0.51
C THR A 105 -5.27 -24.52 -1.19
N PRO A 106 -6.12 -25.45 -0.76
CA PRO A 106 -7.43 -25.66 -1.38
C PRO A 106 -8.24 -24.38 -1.40
N GLN A 107 -8.73 -23.97 -2.57
CA GLN A 107 -9.63 -22.82 -2.69
C GLN A 107 -10.91 -23.08 -1.87
N GLY A 108 -11.32 -22.12 -1.06
CA GLY A 108 -12.45 -22.27 -0.14
C GLY A 108 -12.12 -22.94 1.19
N GLY A 109 -10.88 -23.35 1.44
CA GLY A 109 -10.44 -23.85 2.74
C GLY A 109 -10.47 -22.74 3.80
N ILE A 110 -11.02 -23.03 5.00
CA ILE A 110 -11.16 -22.05 6.10
C ILE A 110 -9.82 -21.44 6.52
N ILE A 111 -8.74 -22.21 6.41
CA ILE A 111 -7.38 -21.79 6.83
C ILE A 111 -6.60 -21.12 5.69
N SER A 112 -6.97 -21.36 4.43
CA SER A 112 -6.24 -20.89 3.25
C SER A 112 -6.01 -19.37 3.25
N PRO A 113 -6.99 -18.50 3.58
CA PRO A 113 -6.79 -17.06 3.58
C PRO A 113 -5.72 -16.58 4.58
N ILE A 114 -5.65 -17.18 5.77
CA ILE A 114 -4.63 -16.79 6.74
C ILE A 114 -3.23 -17.30 6.35
N LEU A 115 -3.14 -18.50 5.79
CA LEU A 115 -1.87 -19.03 5.28
C LEU A 115 -1.35 -18.20 4.11
N ALA A 116 -2.26 -17.76 3.23
CA ALA A 116 -1.97 -16.82 2.15
C ALA A 116 -1.39 -15.50 2.67
N ASN A 117 -2.02 -14.89 3.67
CA ASN A 117 -1.52 -13.66 4.27
C ASN A 117 -0.16 -13.85 4.97
N ILE A 118 0.06 -14.98 5.64
CA ILE A 118 1.36 -15.29 6.26
C ILE A 118 2.45 -15.43 5.22
N TYR A 119 2.16 -16.07 4.09
CA TYR A 119 3.10 -16.22 2.97
C TYR A 119 3.42 -14.86 2.35
N LEU A 120 2.39 -14.05 2.04
CA LEU A 120 2.53 -12.73 1.42
C LEU A 120 3.08 -11.63 2.35
N ASP A 121 3.10 -11.86 3.67
CA ASP A 121 3.72 -10.92 4.62
C ASP A 121 5.21 -10.70 4.32
N LYS A 122 5.90 -11.71 3.77
CA LYS A 122 7.28 -11.55 3.31
C LYS A 122 7.39 -10.57 2.14
N PHE A 123 6.44 -10.63 1.22
CA PHE A 123 6.37 -9.68 0.10
C PHE A 123 5.98 -8.27 0.59
N ASP A 124 5.03 -8.16 1.51
CA ASP A 124 4.64 -6.88 2.10
C ASP A 124 5.84 -6.18 2.77
N LYS A 125 6.64 -6.92 3.53
CA LYS A 125 7.86 -6.41 4.17
C LYS A 125 8.93 -6.01 3.17
N TYR A 126 9.16 -6.83 2.14
CA TYR A 126 10.05 -6.48 1.05
C TYR A 126 9.62 -5.15 0.38
N MET A 127 8.32 -4.98 0.13
CA MET A 127 7.79 -3.75 -0.46
C MET A 127 7.96 -2.53 0.45
N GLU A 128 7.82 -2.71 1.77
CA GLU A 128 8.05 -1.63 2.74
C GLU A 128 9.54 -1.22 2.78
N GLU A 129 10.46 -2.18 2.82
CA GLU A 129 11.91 -1.93 2.77
C GLU A 129 12.30 -1.27 1.42
N TYR A 130 11.73 -1.76 0.32
CA TYR A 130 11.94 -1.18 -0.99
C TYR A 130 11.44 0.27 -1.05
N ALA A 131 10.25 0.54 -0.50
CA ALA A 131 9.71 1.89 -0.42
C ALA A 131 10.61 2.81 0.41
N GLN A 132 11.14 2.35 1.54
CA GLN A 132 12.06 3.14 2.38
C GLN A 132 13.34 3.50 1.61
N SER A 133 13.90 2.58 0.85
CA SER A 133 15.11 2.82 0.05
C SER A 133 14.86 3.74 -1.15
N PHE A 134 13.68 3.67 -1.76
CA PHE A 134 13.30 4.48 -2.92
C PHE A 134 12.88 5.90 -2.56
N ASN A 135 12.26 6.09 -1.39
CA ASN A 135 11.71 7.37 -0.97
C ASN A 135 12.80 8.41 -0.75
N LYS A 136 12.65 9.59 -1.38
CA LYS A 136 13.61 10.70 -1.32
C LYS A 136 12.90 12.02 -1.08
N GLY A 137 13.51 12.92 -0.32
CA GLY A 137 13.03 14.28 -0.06
C GLY A 137 11.84 14.33 0.92
N ALA A 138 11.64 15.44 1.60
CA ALA A 138 10.53 15.63 2.54
C ALA A 138 9.23 16.06 1.83
N SER A 139 9.34 16.95 0.85
CA SER A 139 8.23 17.49 0.08
C SER A 139 8.67 17.89 -1.31
N ARG A 140 7.73 17.93 -2.27
CA ARG A 140 7.99 18.47 -3.61
C ARG A 140 8.33 19.96 -3.53
N ARG A 141 9.26 20.41 -4.38
CA ARG A 141 9.56 21.82 -4.54
C ARG A 141 8.36 22.55 -5.14
N LEU A 142 8.16 23.78 -4.68
CA LEU A 142 7.14 24.64 -5.28
C LEU A 142 7.47 24.91 -6.74
N ASP A 143 6.45 24.95 -7.58
CA ASP A 143 6.57 25.45 -8.94
C ASP A 143 7.16 26.87 -8.96
N LYS A 144 8.01 27.18 -9.95
CA LYS A 144 8.72 28.47 -10.02
C LYS A 144 7.77 29.66 -10.13
N ASP A 145 6.73 29.53 -10.94
CA ASP A 145 5.78 30.62 -11.18
C ASP A 145 4.83 30.76 -10.01
N TYR A 146 4.39 29.65 -9.42
CA TYR A 146 3.62 29.65 -8.17
C TYR A 146 4.41 30.33 -7.04
N ARG A 147 5.69 30.03 -6.89
CA ARG A 147 6.56 30.67 -5.89
C ARG A 147 6.64 32.17 -6.09
N ARG A 148 6.85 32.63 -7.35
CA ARG A 148 6.90 34.06 -7.68
C ARG A 148 5.62 34.79 -7.29
N ILE A 149 4.45 34.23 -7.60
CA ILE A 149 3.15 34.81 -7.27
C ILE A 149 2.94 34.80 -5.77
N LYS A 150 3.26 33.70 -5.09
CA LYS A 150 3.21 33.58 -3.63
C LYS A 150 4.07 34.63 -2.94
N ASP A 151 5.29 34.87 -3.41
CA ASP A 151 6.18 35.88 -2.84
C ASP A 151 5.66 37.31 -3.04
N ARG A 152 5.09 37.62 -4.24
CA ARG A 152 4.43 38.90 -4.49
C ARG A 152 3.24 39.12 -3.58
N LYS A 153 2.38 38.11 -3.45
CA LYS A 153 1.25 38.13 -2.52
C LYS A 153 1.70 38.38 -1.07
N ASN A 154 2.69 37.63 -0.60
CA ASN A 154 3.21 37.77 0.77
C ASN A 154 3.81 39.18 1.03
N LYS A 155 4.45 39.80 0.02
CA LYS A 155 4.93 41.19 0.13
C LYS A 155 3.78 42.17 0.29
N LEU A 156 2.67 41.99 -0.45
CA LEU A 156 1.49 42.85 -0.29
C LEU A 156 0.78 42.63 1.03
N GLU A 157 0.70 41.41 1.52
CA GLU A 157 0.14 41.10 2.86
C GLU A 157 0.94 41.78 3.97
N LYS A 158 2.28 41.80 3.87
CA LYS A 158 3.13 42.56 4.83
C LYS A 158 2.86 44.03 4.73
N LYS A 159 2.74 44.63 3.55
CA LYS A 159 2.38 46.06 3.38
C LYS A 159 1.01 46.37 3.95
N LEU A 160 0.01 45.49 3.73
CA LEU A 160 -1.34 45.65 4.23
C LEU A 160 -1.39 45.75 5.78
N LYS A 161 -0.48 45.05 6.47
CA LYS A 161 -0.41 45.10 7.96
C LYS A 161 0.04 46.45 8.49
N SER A 162 0.89 47.17 7.76
CA SER A 162 1.43 48.47 8.18
C SER A 162 0.68 49.67 7.56
N GLU A 163 -0.26 49.43 6.66
CA GLU A 163 -0.98 50.49 5.95
C GLU A 163 -2.21 50.95 6.75
N THR A 164 -2.40 52.26 6.86
CA THR A 164 -3.50 52.88 7.61
C THR A 164 -4.55 53.55 6.72
N ASP A 165 -4.15 53.91 5.47
CA ASP A 165 -5.08 54.54 4.54
C ASP A 165 -6.11 53.54 3.97
N THR A 166 -7.38 53.86 4.18
CA THR A 166 -8.51 52.98 3.82
C THR A 166 -8.59 52.71 2.29
N LYS A 167 -8.25 53.68 1.46
CA LYS A 167 -8.28 53.52 -0.01
C LYS A 167 -7.14 52.60 -0.48
N VAL A 168 -5.93 52.82 0.05
CA VAL A 168 -4.76 51.99 -0.25
C VAL A 168 -4.95 50.55 0.26
N ARG A 169 -5.54 50.39 1.43
CA ARG A 169 -5.87 49.06 1.96
C ARG A 169 -6.82 48.31 1.05
N LYS A 170 -7.86 48.96 0.51
CA LYS A 170 -8.80 48.30 -0.40
C LYS A 170 -8.13 47.85 -1.69
N ASP A 171 -7.30 48.68 -2.30
CA ASP A 171 -6.52 48.34 -3.50
C ASP A 171 -5.57 47.14 -3.23
N LEU A 172 -4.88 47.14 -2.10
CA LEU A 172 -4.02 46.02 -1.71
C LEU A 172 -4.80 44.71 -1.54
N ILE A 173 -5.97 44.74 -0.90
CA ILE A 173 -6.84 43.59 -0.72
C ILE A 173 -7.28 43.02 -2.08
N ASP A 174 -7.68 43.89 -3.03
CA ASP A 174 -8.13 43.42 -4.33
C ASP A 174 -6.99 42.83 -5.17
N LYS A 175 -5.78 43.35 -5.06
CA LYS A 175 -4.57 42.75 -5.65
C LYS A 175 -4.24 41.40 -5.04
N ILE A 176 -4.31 41.29 -3.70
CA ILE A 176 -4.09 40.01 -2.99
C ILE A 176 -5.11 38.97 -3.44
N LYS A 177 -6.40 39.32 -3.54
CA LYS A 177 -7.44 38.43 -4.08
C LYS A 177 -7.15 37.99 -5.50
N GLY A 178 -6.63 38.88 -6.36
CA GLY A 178 -6.19 38.55 -7.70
C GLY A 178 -5.10 37.48 -7.73
N TYR A 179 -4.08 37.61 -6.89
CA TYR A 179 -3.04 36.60 -6.77
C TYR A 179 -3.56 35.28 -6.22
N TYR A 180 -4.49 35.28 -5.27
CA TYR A 180 -5.13 34.03 -4.81
C TYR A 180 -5.85 33.32 -5.95
N ARG A 181 -6.61 34.02 -6.79
CA ARG A 181 -7.28 33.41 -7.96
C ARG A 181 -6.28 32.82 -8.95
N GLN A 182 -5.17 33.52 -9.23
CA GLN A 182 -4.10 33.00 -10.08
C GLN A 182 -3.48 31.73 -9.49
N MET A 183 -3.18 31.73 -8.19
CA MET A 183 -2.60 30.55 -7.50
C MET A 183 -3.53 29.34 -7.53
N GLN A 184 -4.84 29.52 -7.53
CA GLN A 184 -5.81 28.42 -7.63
C GLN A 184 -5.85 27.77 -9.02
N GLN A 185 -5.42 28.48 -10.07
CA GLN A 185 -5.46 28.04 -11.45
C GLN A 185 -4.14 27.40 -11.93
N MET A 186 -3.14 27.31 -11.06
CA MET A 186 -1.82 26.81 -11.44
C MET A 186 -1.35 25.70 -10.50
N PRO A 187 -0.49 24.78 -10.96
CA PRO A 187 0.09 23.76 -10.10
C PRO A 187 0.95 24.42 -9.01
N CYS A 188 0.72 24.02 -7.76
CA CYS A 188 1.47 24.57 -6.63
C CYS A 188 2.87 23.97 -6.46
N VAL A 189 3.10 22.76 -6.97
CA VAL A 189 4.35 22.02 -6.86
C VAL A 189 4.81 21.52 -8.22
N MET A 190 6.11 21.30 -8.35
CA MET A 190 6.68 20.72 -9.57
C MET A 190 6.13 19.30 -9.76
N GLU A 191 5.64 19.00 -10.95
CA GLU A 191 5.11 17.66 -11.27
C GLU A 191 6.19 16.60 -11.25
N MET A 192 7.34 16.88 -11.85
CA MET A 192 8.52 16.03 -11.90
C MET A 192 9.64 16.71 -11.11
N ASP A 193 9.72 16.39 -9.82
CA ASP A 193 10.78 16.89 -8.96
C ASP A 193 11.82 15.77 -8.77
N GLU A 194 13.03 15.95 -9.29
CA GLU A 194 14.13 14.97 -9.20
C GLU A 194 14.57 14.71 -7.75
N GLU A 195 14.30 15.65 -6.84
CA GLU A 195 14.64 15.53 -5.43
C GLU A 195 13.50 14.93 -4.58
N TYR A 196 12.39 14.52 -5.22
CA TYR A 196 11.25 13.92 -4.52
C TYR A 196 10.82 12.62 -5.17
N ARG A 197 10.93 11.54 -4.43
CA ARG A 197 10.51 10.19 -4.84
C ARG A 197 9.62 9.58 -3.78
N ARG A 198 8.55 8.91 -4.22
CA ARG A 198 7.69 8.11 -3.32
C ARG A 198 7.26 6.84 -4.03
N LEU A 199 7.32 5.76 -3.28
CA LEU A 199 6.66 4.51 -3.59
C LEU A 199 5.58 4.26 -2.55
N LYS A 200 4.39 3.95 -3.00
CA LYS A 200 3.23 3.60 -2.20
C LYS A 200 2.76 2.22 -2.61
N TYR A 201 2.35 1.42 -1.65
CA TYR A 201 1.95 0.04 -1.85
C TYR A 201 0.70 -0.27 -1.06
N VAL A 202 -0.25 -0.98 -1.66
CA VAL A 202 -1.45 -1.51 -1.02
C VAL A 202 -1.76 -2.86 -1.64
N ARG A 203 -2.09 -3.86 -0.81
CA ARG A 203 -2.46 -5.20 -1.23
C ARG A 203 -3.83 -5.60 -0.69
N TYR A 204 -4.61 -6.27 -1.52
CA TYR A 204 -5.85 -6.94 -1.14
C TYR A 204 -5.81 -8.39 -1.62
N ALA A 205 -5.61 -9.35 -0.70
CA ALA A 205 -5.34 -10.75 -1.00
C ALA A 205 -4.11 -10.93 -1.92
N ASP A 206 -4.27 -11.45 -3.11
CA ASP A 206 -3.27 -11.64 -4.16
C ASP A 206 -3.13 -10.43 -5.11
N ASP A 207 -4.12 -9.53 -5.14
CA ASP A 207 -4.06 -8.28 -5.89
C ASP A 207 -3.25 -7.21 -5.16
N PHE A 208 -2.39 -6.49 -5.89
CA PHE A 208 -1.67 -5.37 -5.32
C PHE A 208 -1.57 -4.18 -6.28
N LEU A 209 -1.46 -2.99 -5.68
CA LEU A 209 -1.28 -1.74 -6.41
C LEU A 209 -0.08 -0.99 -5.85
N ILE A 210 0.81 -0.57 -6.75
CA ILE A 210 1.96 0.26 -6.41
C ILE A 210 1.81 1.60 -7.11
N GLY A 211 1.92 2.68 -6.34
CA GLY A 211 1.92 4.04 -6.85
C GLY A 211 3.33 4.63 -6.79
N VAL A 212 3.82 5.16 -7.91
CA VAL A 212 5.17 5.70 -8.02
C VAL A 212 5.13 7.20 -8.33
N VAL A 213 5.86 7.96 -7.53
CA VAL A 213 6.22 9.34 -7.80
C VAL A 213 7.69 9.34 -8.22
N GLY A 214 7.93 9.35 -9.51
CA GLY A 214 9.25 9.24 -10.11
C GLY A 214 9.19 9.28 -11.63
N SER A 215 10.29 8.95 -12.30
CA SER A 215 10.35 8.84 -13.74
C SER A 215 9.67 7.55 -14.25
N HIS A 216 9.35 7.51 -15.54
CA HIS A 216 8.84 6.30 -16.19
C HIS A 216 9.85 5.14 -16.15
N GLU A 217 11.13 5.45 -16.29
CA GLU A 217 12.22 4.48 -16.22
C GLU A 217 12.33 3.84 -14.85
N GLU A 218 12.26 4.66 -13.77
CA GLU A 218 12.24 4.17 -12.39
C GLU A 218 11.03 3.24 -12.15
N CYS A 219 9.86 3.59 -12.68
CA CYS A 219 8.67 2.74 -12.62
C CYS A 219 8.90 1.39 -13.33
N GLY A 220 9.54 1.40 -14.50
CA GLY A 220 9.92 0.20 -15.24
C GLY A 220 10.90 -0.68 -14.47
N GLN A 221 11.88 -0.11 -13.81
CA GLN A 221 12.83 -0.83 -12.94
C GLN A 221 12.13 -1.46 -11.74
N ILE A 222 11.23 -0.73 -11.07
CA ILE A 222 10.43 -1.26 -9.96
C ILE A 222 9.65 -2.48 -10.44
N LYS A 223 8.94 -2.36 -11.58
CA LYS A 223 8.19 -3.49 -12.15
C LYS A 223 9.09 -4.70 -12.42
N ALA A 224 10.25 -4.50 -13.00
CA ALA A 224 11.19 -5.59 -13.29
C ALA A 224 11.71 -6.28 -12.01
N ASN A 225 12.02 -5.51 -10.96
CA ASN A 225 12.52 -6.02 -9.69
C ASN A 225 11.47 -6.85 -8.92
N ILE A 226 10.18 -6.55 -9.12
CA ILE A 226 9.08 -7.28 -8.45
C ILE A 226 8.72 -8.55 -9.20
N THR A 227 9.03 -8.63 -10.50
CA THR A 227 8.67 -9.79 -11.36
C THR A 227 9.73 -10.91 -11.28
N GLN A 228 10.87 -10.68 -10.65
CA GLN A 228 11.91 -11.68 -10.38
C GLN A 228 11.59 -12.53 -9.15
#